data_29e6c54a4313882cb910c2a0f056d512
#
_entry.id   29e6c54a4313882cb910c2a0f056d512
#
_cell.length_a   1.000
_cell.length_b   1.000
_cell.length_c   1.000
_cell.angle_alpha   90.00
_cell.angle_beta   90.00
_cell.angle_gamma   90.00
#
_symmetry.space_group_name_H-M   'P 1'
#
loop_
_entity.id
_entity.type
_entity.pdbx_description
1 polymer ?
#
loop_
_entity_poly.entity_id
_entity_poly.type
_entity_poly.pdbx_seq_one_letter_code
_entity_poly.pdbx_strand_id
1 'polypeptide(L)'
;HKIMFGWFGNWAGKGGSSMQYALCGLPDSTDFVSLWLCWGNLTVEQQADLKDFQAKGSRAVLCWRAGDIGDNLTPGGNDDAVKEAFWGFDPKDEQSCIEAAKKYALAIVDTCNKYNIDGFDYDIEDWGTLMNSSMPSVPNAFMKTLREEFDKTGKMLVADIPGGAGWLSFYEVLSEETVLSLDYIAWQTYELGHSGLDSFFEAVRRSHPNVFKEAMGKSIVTATFERAVDKHYFTEQQSYHPACGIEHAGMGAYHIEYDYPGNPDYPTVRAAIAA
;
A
#
# COMPACT_ATOMS: atom_id res chain seq x y z
N HIS A 1 3.51 -10.49 -17.10
CA HIS A 1 4.07 -10.77 -15.77
C HIS A 1 3.05 -10.37 -14.70
N LYS A 2 2.75 -11.28 -13.80
CA LYS A 2 1.93 -11.01 -12.61
C LYS A 2 2.84 -10.52 -11.47
N ILE A 3 2.43 -9.47 -10.80
CA ILE A 3 3.17 -8.86 -9.69
C ILE A 3 3.09 -9.77 -8.46
N MET A 4 4.25 -9.98 -7.79
CA MET A 4 4.33 -10.54 -6.45
C MET A 4 4.61 -9.43 -5.45
N PHE A 5 3.66 -9.21 -4.55
CA PHE A 5 3.63 -8.12 -3.58
C PHE A 5 3.59 -8.65 -2.13
N GLY A 6 4.02 -7.86 -1.17
CA GLY A 6 3.80 -8.14 0.25
C GLY A 6 3.85 -6.91 1.13
N TRP A 7 3.00 -6.88 2.18
CA TRP A 7 3.27 -6.01 3.32
C TRP A 7 4.29 -6.72 4.20
N PHE A 8 5.43 -6.08 4.39
CA PHE A 8 6.55 -6.60 5.17
C PHE A 8 6.57 -5.90 6.52
N GLY A 9 6.22 -6.64 7.57
CA GLY A 9 6.24 -6.14 8.93
C GLY A 9 7.55 -6.47 9.66
N ASN A 10 7.74 -5.82 10.82
CA ASN A 10 8.87 -6.11 11.72
C ASN A 10 10.26 -5.98 11.06
N TRP A 11 10.39 -5.14 10.06
CA TRP A 11 11.63 -4.96 9.33
C TRP A 11 12.77 -4.50 10.24
N ALA A 12 13.77 -5.34 10.40
CA ALA A 12 14.96 -5.07 11.22
C ALA A 12 16.19 -4.66 10.38
N GLY A 13 16.22 -5.03 9.10
CA GLY A 13 17.37 -4.84 8.24
C GLY A 13 18.38 -5.97 8.33
N LYS A 14 19.56 -5.77 7.76
CA LYS A 14 20.65 -6.74 7.74
C LYS A 14 21.39 -6.81 9.08
N GLY A 15 21.99 -7.96 9.37
CA GLY A 15 22.90 -8.16 10.51
C GLY A 15 22.30 -8.92 11.68
N GLY A 16 21.04 -9.34 11.60
CA GLY A 16 20.43 -10.25 12.58
C GLY A 16 20.86 -11.70 12.37
N SER A 17 20.52 -12.56 13.34
CA SER A 17 20.75 -14.00 13.28
C SER A 17 19.85 -14.73 12.29
N SER A 18 18.81 -14.06 11.78
CA SER A 18 17.82 -14.58 10.83
C SER A 18 17.56 -13.56 9.73
N MET A 19 17.35 -14.06 8.52
CA MET A 19 16.93 -13.24 7.35
C MET A 19 15.42 -13.01 7.30
N GLN A 20 14.64 -13.52 8.24
CA GLN A 20 13.18 -13.37 8.29
C GLN A 20 12.74 -11.91 8.28
N TYR A 21 13.47 -11.04 8.96
CA TYR A 21 13.14 -9.61 9.10
C TYR A 21 14.04 -8.70 8.26
N ALA A 22 14.67 -9.28 7.22
CA ALA A 22 15.44 -8.55 6.23
C ALA A 22 14.80 -8.67 4.84
N LEU A 23 14.72 -7.55 4.10
CA LEU A 23 14.16 -7.52 2.75
C LEU A 23 14.96 -8.41 1.79
N CYS A 24 16.28 -8.43 1.92
CA CYS A 24 17.14 -9.28 1.10
C CYS A 24 16.97 -10.79 1.34
N GLY A 25 16.22 -11.20 2.37
CA GLY A 25 15.77 -12.57 2.59
C GLY A 25 14.60 -13.00 1.71
N LEU A 26 13.85 -12.06 1.15
CA LEU A 26 12.73 -12.34 0.26
C LEU A 26 13.19 -13.02 -1.04
N PRO A 27 12.33 -13.84 -1.67
CA PRO A 27 12.59 -14.38 -3.01
C PRO A 27 12.89 -13.27 -4.03
N ASP A 28 13.87 -13.51 -4.91
CA ASP A 28 14.33 -12.51 -5.89
C ASP A 28 13.24 -12.05 -6.88
N SER A 29 12.18 -12.82 -7.03
CA SER A 29 11.01 -12.47 -7.87
C SER A 29 9.89 -11.77 -7.10
N THR A 30 10.16 -11.24 -5.91
CA THR A 30 9.26 -10.32 -5.22
C THR A 30 9.42 -8.96 -5.86
N ASP A 31 8.38 -8.45 -6.53
CA ASP A 31 8.45 -7.21 -7.31
C ASP A 31 8.55 -5.98 -6.40
N PHE A 32 7.70 -5.89 -5.38
CA PHE A 32 7.81 -4.83 -4.39
C PHE A 32 7.14 -5.21 -3.06
N VAL A 33 7.50 -4.48 -2.02
CA VAL A 33 6.91 -4.60 -0.69
C VAL A 33 6.49 -3.24 -0.15
N SER A 34 5.45 -3.25 0.68
CA SER A 34 5.09 -2.13 1.55
C SER A 34 5.69 -2.33 2.93
N LEU A 35 6.44 -1.34 3.39
CA LEU A 35 7.15 -1.36 4.67
C LEU A 35 6.16 -1.04 5.80
N TRP A 36 5.46 -2.05 6.26
CA TRP A 36 4.47 -1.97 7.32
C TRP A 36 5.15 -1.79 8.68
N LEU A 37 4.64 -0.90 9.50
CA LEU A 37 5.22 -0.51 10.80
C LEU A 37 6.60 0.17 10.69
N CYS A 38 6.91 0.75 9.55
CA CYS A 38 8.09 1.58 9.34
C CYS A 38 7.68 3.06 9.38
N TRP A 39 8.23 3.83 10.32
CA TRP A 39 7.82 5.21 10.59
C TRP A 39 8.70 6.27 9.92
N GLY A 40 9.48 5.87 8.92
CA GLY A 40 10.28 6.80 8.12
C GLY A 40 11.60 7.24 8.76
N ASN A 41 12.06 6.56 9.82
CA ASN A 41 13.39 6.72 10.40
C ASN A 41 14.16 5.41 10.27
N LEU A 42 14.98 5.28 9.23
CA LEU A 42 15.68 4.04 8.94
C LEU A 42 17.02 3.97 9.68
N THR A 43 17.28 2.81 10.28
CA THR A 43 18.61 2.47 10.82
C THR A 43 19.62 2.25 9.71
N VAL A 44 20.91 2.20 10.03
CA VAL A 44 21.96 1.91 9.05
C VAL A 44 21.78 0.52 8.45
N GLU A 45 21.36 -0.45 9.28
CA GLU A 45 21.07 -1.83 8.86
C GLU A 45 19.90 -1.90 7.89
N GLN A 46 18.82 -1.13 8.13
CA GLN A 46 17.69 -1.02 7.24
C GLN A 46 18.07 -0.34 5.92
N GLN A 47 18.86 0.73 5.96
CA GLN A 47 19.32 1.40 4.74
C GLN A 47 20.20 0.49 3.87
N ALA A 48 21.10 -0.30 4.49
CA ALA A 48 21.92 -1.27 3.77
C ALA A 48 21.07 -2.38 3.15
N ASP A 49 20.08 -2.89 3.88
CA ASP A 49 19.16 -3.93 3.41
C ASP A 49 18.29 -3.44 2.24
N LEU A 50 17.75 -2.22 2.35
CA LEU A 50 16.98 -1.58 1.28
C LEU A 50 17.80 -1.45 -0.01
N LYS A 51 19.04 -1.00 0.10
CA LYS A 51 19.95 -0.86 -1.04
C LYS A 51 20.18 -2.20 -1.74
N ASP A 52 20.41 -3.28 -0.98
CA ASP A 52 20.63 -4.61 -1.53
C ASP A 52 19.36 -5.19 -2.15
N PHE A 53 18.20 -4.94 -1.55
CA PHE A 53 16.91 -5.34 -2.11
C PHE A 53 16.64 -4.63 -3.44
N GLN A 54 16.89 -3.33 -3.51
CA GLN A 54 16.78 -2.55 -4.74
C GLN A 54 17.76 -2.99 -5.83
N ALA A 55 18.96 -3.43 -5.44
CA ALA A 55 19.96 -3.94 -6.39
C ALA A 55 19.51 -5.24 -7.09
N LYS A 56 18.58 -5.98 -6.53
CA LYS A 56 17.93 -7.15 -7.16
C LYS A 56 16.85 -6.76 -8.18
N GLY A 57 16.51 -5.48 -8.30
CA GLY A 57 15.42 -4.97 -9.14
C GLY A 57 14.08 -4.85 -8.44
N SER A 58 14.00 -5.23 -7.15
CA SER A 58 12.80 -5.09 -6.33
C SER A 58 12.66 -3.68 -5.76
N ARG A 59 11.46 -3.32 -5.33
CA ARG A 59 11.17 -1.99 -4.76
C ARG A 59 10.56 -2.10 -3.38
N ALA A 60 10.75 -1.07 -2.55
CA ALA A 60 10.11 -0.96 -1.25
C ALA A 60 9.48 0.42 -1.09
N VAL A 61 8.19 0.45 -0.76
CA VAL A 61 7.42 1.67 -0.54
C VAL A 61 7.11 1.84 0.94
N LEU A 62 7.06 3.06 1.40
CA LEU A 62 6.63 3.38 2.76
C LEU A 62 5.12 3.16 2.86
N CYS A 63 4.64 2.52 3.91
CA CYS A 63 3.23 2.22 4.08
C CYS A 63 2.72 2.81 5.40
N TRP A 64 1.81 3.77 5.31
CA TRP A 64 1.18 4.37 6.49
C TRP A 64 -0.33 4.36 6.40
N ARG A 65 -0.95 3.89 7.47
CA ARG A 65 -2.35 4.11 7.76
C ARG A 65 -2.51 5.52 8.31
N ALA A 66 -3.21 6.37 7.57
CA ALA A 66 -3.40 7.77 7.91
C ALA A 66 -4.85 8.20 7.65
N GLY A 67 -5.61 8.46 8.72
CA GLY A 67 -6.94 9.05 8.64
C GLY A 67 -6.89 10.57 8.66
N ASP A 68 -5.89 11.12 9.37
CA ASP A 68 -5.76 12.56 9.59
C ASP A 68 -4.55 13.16 8.89
N ILE A 69 -4.68 14.44 8.53
CA ILE A 69 -3.58 15.24 8.02
C ILE A 69 -2.48 15.29 9.09
N GLY A 70 -1.29 14.86 8.73
CA GLY A 70 -0.11 14.91 9.59
C GLY A 70 0.14 13.67 10.44
N ASP A 71 -0.66 12.61 10.31
CA ASP A 71 -0.40 11.33 10.99
C ASP A 71 1.03 10.87 10.75
N ASN A 72 1.69 10.42 11.82
CA ASN A 72 3.09 9.95 11.87
C ASN A 72 4.19 11.00 11.60
N LEU A 73 3.86 12.24 11.21
CA LEU A 73 4.84 13.30 10.92
C LEU A 73 4.68 14.57 11.75
N THR A 74 3.67 14.67 12.60
CA THR A 74 3.46 15.87 13.40
C THR A 74 4.38 15.85 14.62
N PRO A 75 5.31 16.81 14.75
CA PRO A 75 6.09 16.96 15.97
C PRO A 75 5.19 17.26 17.18
N GLY A 76 5.42 16.58 18.28
CA GLY A 76 4.65 16.77 19.51
C GLY A 76 3.47 15.82 19.69
N GLY A 77 3.18 14.96 18.71
CA GLY A 77 2.19 13.88 18.83
C GLY A 77 1.01 13.99 17.88
N ASN A 78 0.03 13.10 18.09
CA ASN A 78 -1.11 12.92 17.20
C ASN A 78 -2.41 13.59 17.69
N ASP A 79 -2.35 14.49 18.66
CA ASP A 79 -3.52 15.25 19.10
C ASP A 79 -4.01 16.18 18.00
N ASP A 80 -5.33 16.27 17.79
CA ASP A 80 -5.94 17.05 16.72
C ASP A 80 -5.51 18.52 16.75
N ALA A 81 -5.53 19.15 17.93
CA ALA A 81 -5.13 20.52 18.08
C ALA A 81 -3.64 20.77 17.73
N VAL A 82 -2.77 19.78 17.97
CA VAL A 82 -1.35 19.84 17.61
C VAL A 82 -1.19 19.74 16.10
N LYS A 83 -1.91 18.82 15.43
CA LYS A 83 -1.93 18.69 13.98
C LYS A 83 -2.46 19.96 13.30
N GLU A 84 -3.62 20.44 13.74
CA GLU A 84 -4.25 21.67 13.22
C GLU A 84 -3.29 22.87 13.29
N ALA A 85 -2.65 23.06 14.44
CA ALA A 85 -1.70 24.15 14.63
C ALA A 85 -0.43 24.01 13.78
N PHE A 86 0.14 22.78 13.72
CA PHE A 86 1.40 22.55 13.00
C PHE A 86 1.21 22.63 11.48
N TRP A 87 0.17 22.01 10.94
CA TRP A 87 -0.10 22.00 9.50
C TRP A 87 -0.89 23.22 9.03
N GLY A 88 -1.51 23.96 9.95
CA GLY A 88 -2.16 25.25 9.69
C GLY A 88 -3.50 25.11 9.00
N PHE A 89 -4.39 24.28 9.55
CA PHE A 89 -5.74 24.11 9.00
C PHE A 89 -6.83 24.15 10.07
N ASP A 90 -8.03 24.51 9.63
CA ASP A 90 -9.29 24.35 10.36
C ASP A 90 -10.04 23.17 9.74
N PRO A 91 -10.39 22.10 10.48
CA PRO A 91 -11.09 20.93 9.94
C PRO A 91 -12.46 21.23 9.35
N LYS A 92 -12.99 22.44 9.55
CA LYS A 92 -14.25 22.92 8.96
C LYS A 92 -14.05 23.76 7.69
N ASP A 93 -12.83 24.15 7.39
CA ASP A 93 -12.47 24.92 6.20
C ASP A 93 -11.76 24.03 5.17
N GLU A 94 -12.51 23.66 4.13
CA GLU A 94 -12.04 22.76 3.07
C GLU A 94 -10.75 23.25 2.40
N GLN A 95 -10.65 24.57 2.13
CA GLN A 95 -9.47 25.11 1.45
C GLN A 95 -8.22 24.98 2.32
N SER A 96 -8.32 25.26 3.62
CA SER A 96 -7.18 25.08 4.53
C SER A 96 -6.78 23.61 4.68
N CYS A 97 -7.77 22.68 4.70
CA CYS A 97 -7.50 21.25 4.70
C CYS A 97 -6.77 20.79 3.42
N ILE A 98 -7.17 21.29 2.26
CA ILE A 98 -6.49 21.00 0.98
C ILE A 98 -5.02 21.46 1.03
N GLU A 99 -4.76 22.68 1.47
CA GLU A 99 -3.38 23.22 1.54
C GLU A 99 -2.52 22.46 2.57
N ALA A 100 -3.11 22.09 3.70
CA ALA A 100 -2.42 21.27 4.70
C ALA A 100 -2.16 19.83 4.20
N ALA A 101 -3.10 19.22 3.49
CA ALA A 101 -2.93 17.90 2.88
C ALA A 101 -1.79 17.89 1.84
N LYS A 102 -1.66 18.95 1.04
CA LYS A 102 -0.53 19.12 0.10
C LYS A 102 0.80 19.22 0.84
N LYS A 103 0.87 20.02 1.91
CA LYS A 103 2.09 20.14 2.75
C LYS A 103 2.47 18.78 3.37
N TYR A 104 1.48 18.04 3.83
CA TYR A 104 1.68 16.71 4.39
C TYR A 104 2.20 15.72 3.33
N ALA A 105 1.64 15.75 2.13
CA ALA A 105 2.13 14.95 1.00
C ALA A 105 3.61 15.26 0.69
N LEU A 106 4.01 16.54 0.65
CA LEU A 106 5.40 16.94 0.43
C LEU A 106 6.34 16.43 1.53
N ALA A 107 5.90 16.44 2.79
CA ALA A 107 6.70 15.90 3.89
C ALA A 107 6.89 14.36 3.78
N ILE A 108 5.90 13.63 3.26
CA ILE A 108 6.03 12.20 2.94
C ILE A 108 7.04 12.00 1.80
N VAL A 109 6.95 12.81 0.74
CA VAL A 109 7.91 12.80 -0.37
C VAL A 109 9.34 13.03 0.12
N ASP A 110 9.54 14.02 1.01
CA ASP A 110 10.85 14.30 1.61
C ASP A 110 11.38 13.10 2.40
N THR A 111 10.51 12.42 3.14
CA THR A 111 10.86 11.19 3.87
C THR A 111 11.32 10.09 2.91
N CYS A 112 10.59 9.85 1.83
CA CYS A 112 10.96 8.87 0.82
C CYS A 112 12.28 9.23 0.14
N ASN A 113 12.48 10.51 -0.19
CA ASN A 113 13.71 10.98 -0.84
C ASN A 113 14.94 10.87 0.08
N LYS A 114 14.78 11.18 1.37
CA LYS A 114 15.87 11.12 2.37
C LYS A 114 16.52 9.75 2.44
N TYR A 115 15.74 8.69 2.32
CA TYR A 115 16.21 7.31 2.47
C TYR A 115 16.22 6.52 1.15
N ASN A 116 15.91 7.17 0.03
CA ASN A 116 15.75 6.51 -1.27
C ASN A 116 14.73 5.35 -1.24
N ILE A 117 13.64 5.54 -0.50
CA ILE A 117 12.48 4.64 -0.53
C ILE A 117 11.75 4.83 -1.86
N ASP A 118 11.24 3.76 -2.46
CA ASP A 118 10.75 3.75 -3.84
C ASP A 118 9.35 4.33 -4.03
N GLY A 119 8.72 4.84 -2.99
CA GLY A 119 7.41 5.46 -3.07
C GLY A 119 6.59 5.35 -1.78
N PHE A 120 5.30 5.50 -1.92
CA PHE A 120 4.36 5.50 -0.81
C PHE A 120 3.13 4.65 -1.12
N ASP A 121 2.72 3.86 -0.16
CA ASP A 121 1.49 3.10 -0.11
C ASP A 121 0.57 3.72 0.95
N TYR A 122 -0.53 4.32 0.49
CA TYR A 122 -1.51 4.92 1.38
C TYR A 122 -2.49 3.83 1.83
N ASP A 123 -2.35 3.40 3.08
CA ASP A 123 -3.27 2.48 3.75
C ASP A 123 -4.54 3.23 4.19
N ILE A 124 -5.62 3.02 3.45
CA ILE A 124 -6.88 3.77 3.59
C ILE A 124 -7.89 2.94 4.38
N GLU A 125 -7.87 3.10 5.70
CA GLU A 125 -8.76 2.37 6.59
C GLU A 125 -9.54 3.25 7.57
N ASP A 126 -9.16 4.52 7.72
CA ASP A 126 -9.73 5.44 8.69
C ASP A 126 -10.30 6.69 8.05
N TRP A 127 -11.48 7.09 8.52
CA TRP A 127 -12.02 8.42 8.26
C TRP A 127 -11.38 9.44 9.19
N GLY A 128 -11.15 10.64 8.68
CA GLY A 128 -10.54 11.72 9.44
C GLY A 128 -10.45 13.01 8.65
N THR A 129 -9.52 13.86 9.01
CA THR A 129 -9.32 15.15 8.33
C THR A 129 -8.62 14.99 6.96
N LEU A 130 -7.90 13.89 6.74
CA LEU A 130 -7.29 13.56 5.45
C LEU A 130 -8.26 12.77 4.56
N MET A 131 -8.70 11.58 5.01
CA MET A 131 -9.68 10.77 4.29
C MET A 131 -11.08 11.20 4.72
N ASN A 132 -11.65 12.15 4.00
CA ASN A 132 -12.87 12.83 4.36
C ASN A 132 -13.94 12.70 3.28
N SER A 133 -15.03 11.98 3.59
CA SER A 133 -16.14 11.78 2.66
C SER A 133 -16.96 13.07 2.41
N SER A 134 -16.94 14.01 3.36
CA SER A 134 -17.61 15.30 3.22
C SER A 134 -16.78 16.32 2.41
N MET A 135 -15.48 16.10 2.33
CA MET A 135 -14.52 16.96 1.61
C MET A 135 -13.60 16.08 0.72
N PRO A 136 -14.13 15.43 -0.32
CA PRO A 136 -13.34 14.49 -1.15
C PRO A 136 -12.19 15.17 -1.91
N SER A 137 -12.24 16.48 -2.09
CA SER A 137 -11.13 17.27 -2.63
C SER A 137 -9.85 17.17 -1.80
N VAL A 138 -9.94 16.93 -0.49
CA VAL A 138 -8.79 16.84 0.41
C VAL A 138 -7.94 15.61 0.12
N PRO A 139 -8.44 14.36 0.20
CA PRO A 139 -7.63 13.17 -0.13
C PRO A 139 -7.20 13.16 -1.60
N ASN A 140 -8.01 13.68 -2.51
CA ASN A 140 -7.62 13.71 -3.92
C ASN A 140 -6.50 14.74 -4.19
N ALA A 141 -6.47 15.88 -3.51
CA ALA A 141 -5.36 16.83 -3.59
C ALA A 141 -4.06 16.24 -2.98
N PHE A 142 -4.18 15.51 -1.86
CA PHE A 142 -3.07 14.78 -1.25
C PHE A 142 -2.46 13.79 -2.24
N MET A 143 -3.28 12.92 -2.84
CA MET A 143 -2.83 11.91 -3.80
C MET A 143 -2.25 12.53 -5.07
N LYS A 144 -2.86 13.59 -5.58
CA LYS A 144 -2.34 14.33 -6.74
C LYS A 144 -0.96 14.92 -6.47
N THR A 145 -0.76 15.52 -5.30
CA THR A 145 0.55 16.09 -4.91
C THR A 145 1.62 15.00 -4.80
N LEU A 146 1.31 13.85 -4.18
CA LEU A 146 2.22 12.69 -4.16
C LEU A 146 2.61 12.26 -5.58
N ARG A 147 1.62 12.12 -6.48
CA ARG A 147 1.87 11.69 -7.86
C ARG A 147 2.77 12.66 -8.61
N GLU A 148 2.46 13.96 -8.55
CA GLU A 148 3.24 15.00 -9.22
C GLU A 148 4.72 15.03 -8.77
N GLU A 149 4.97 14.80 -7.49
CA GLU A 149 6.32 14.77 -6.95
C GLU A 149 7.04 13.44 -7.24
N PHE A 150 6.35 12.31 -7.14
CA PHE A 150 6.92 11.01 -7.42
C PHE A 150 7.24 10.82 -8.92
N ASP A 151 6.49 11.44 -9.81
CA ASP A 151 6.80 11.43 -11.26
C ASP A 151 8.17 12.03 -11.57
N LYS A 152 8.60 13.03 -10.79
CA LYS A 152 9.92 13.67 -10.96
C LYS A 152 11.09 12.73 -10.65
N THR A 153 10.85 11.69 -9.85
CA THR A 153 11.89 10.77 -9.36
C THR A 153 11.62 9.29 -9.70
N GLY A 154 10.55 9.01 -10.45
CA GLY A 154 10.16 7.64 -10.84
C GLY A 154 9.72 6.76 -9.66
N LYS A 155 9.20 7.38 -8.59
CA LYS A 155 8.71 6.65 -7.41
C LYS A 155 7.26 6.20 -7.60
N MET A 156 6.90 5.17 -6.86
CA MET A 156 5.58 4.52 -6.92
C MET A 156 4.56 5.20 -6.02
N LEU A 157 3.32 5.25 -6.48
CA LEU A 157 2.15 5.60 -5.67
C LEU A 157 1.19 4.43 -5.63
N VAL A 158 1.01 3.86 -4.46
CA VAL A 158 0.12 2.72 -4.20
C VAL A 158 -0.98 3.16 -3.24
N ALA A 159 -2.17 2.66 -3.40
CA ALA A 159 -3.21 2.72 -2.38
C ALA A 159 -3.55 1.30 -1.94
N ASP A 160 -3.63 1.09 -0.65
CA ASP A 160 -4.11 -0.14 -0.07
C ASP A 160 -5.46 0.11 0.63
N ILE A 161 -6.44 -0.72 0.30
CA ILE A 161 -7.85 -0.45 0.63
C ILE A 161 -8.50 -1.76 1.11
N PRO A 162 -9.32 -1.74 2.19
CA PRO A 162 -10.06 -2.90 2.61
C PRO A 162 -10.88 -3.51 1.48
N GLY A 163 -10.72 -4.82 1.28
CA GLY A 163 -11.36 -5.60 0.23
C GLY A 163 -12.65 -6.26 0.70
N GLY A 164 -13.76 -5.59 0.51
CA GLY A 164 -15.09 -6.12 0.80
C GLY A 164 -16.15 -5.14 0.38
N ALA A 165 -17.32 -5.62 -0.04
CA ALA A 165 -18.39 -4.76 -0.54
C ALA A 165 -18.82 -3.66 0.45
N GLY A 166 -18.68 -3.89 1.76
CA GLY A 166 -18.98 -2.91 2.81
C GLY A 166 -17.91 -1.82 3.03
N TRP A 167 -16.73 -1.94 2.39
CA TRP A 167 -15.60 -1.04 2.59
C TRP A 167 -15.25 -0.18 1.38
N LEU A 168 -16.02 -0.29 0.28
CA LEU A 168 -15.79 0.47 -0.95
C LEU A 168 -16.04 1.97 -0.81
N SER A 169 -16.64 2.44 0.29
CA SER A 169 -16.84 3.86 0.57
C SER A 169 -15.53 4.65 0.57
N PHE A 170 -14.41 4.06 0.95
CA PHE A 170 -13.09 4.70 0.83
C PHE A 170 -12.68 4.86 -0.65
N TYR A 171 -12.87 3.82 -1.45
CA TYR A 171 -12.57 3.85 -2.87
C TYR A 171 -13.45 4.85 -3.63
N GLU A 172 -14.73 4.97 -3.25
CA GLU A 172 -15.70 5.88 -3.85
C GLU A 172 -15.36 7.36 -3.62
N VAL A 173 -14.60 7.70 -2.57
CA VAL A 173 -14.11 9.06 -2.31
C VAL A 173 -12.98 9.46 -3.26
N LEU A 174 -12.18 8.48 -3.73
CA LEU A 174 -11.13 8.75 -4.69
C LEU A 174 -11.74 9.08 -6.06
N SER A 175 -11.28 10.16 -6.67
CA SER A 175 -11.69 10.51 -8.02
C SER A 175 -11.17 9.53 -9.07
N GLU A 176 -11.81 9.45 -10.22
CA GLU A 176 -11.30 8.65 -11.34
C GLU A 176 -9.87 9.07 -11.74
N GLU A 177 -9.57 10.38 -11.69
CA GLU A 177 -8.20 10.90 -11.91
C GLU A 177 -7.21 10.30 -10.91
N THR A 178 -7.58 10.26 -9.63
CA THR A 178 -6.74 9.65 -8.57
C THR A 178 -6.55 8.16 -8.83
N VAL A 179 -7.59 7.41 -9.13
CA VAL A 179 -7.51 5.98 -9.45
C VAL A 179 -6.58 5.73 -10.63
N LEU A 180 -6.68 6.53 -11.68
CA LEU A 180 -5.81 6.44 -12.86
C LEU A 180 -4.34 6.79 -12.55
N SER A 181 -4.10 7.64 -11.56
CA SER A 181 -2.75 8.07 -11.16
C SER A 181 -1.98 7.03 -10.35
N LEU A 182 -2.65 6.05 -9.76
CA LEU A 182 -2.01 4.99 -8.99
C LEU A 182 -1.19 4.05 -9.88
N ASP A 183 -0.07 3.57 -9.37
CA ASP A 183 0.66 2.46 -9.99
C ASP A 183 -0.04 1.14 -9.69
N TYR A 184 -0.43 0.91 -8.44
CA TYR A 184 -1.16 -0.26 -8.00
C TYR A 184 -2.22 0.07 -6.96
N ILE A 185 -3.23 -0.80 -6.86
CA ILE A 185 -4.23 -0.83 -5.80
C ILE A 185 -4.11 -2.20 -5.12
N ALA A 186 -3.59 -2.22 -3.90
CA ALA A 186 -3.52 -3.44 -3.10
C ALA A 186 -4.82 -3.59 -2.31
N TRP A 187 -5.65 -4.54 -2.70
CA TRP A 187 -6.92 -4.81 -2.03
C TRP A 187 -6.72 -5.80 -0.90
N GLN A 188 -7.16 -5.45 0.30
CA GLN A 188 -7.13 -6.36 1.47
C GLN A 188 -8.23 -7.41 1.35
N THR A 189 -8.12 -8.29 0.38
CA THR A 189 -9.07 -9.37 0.05
C THR A 189 -8.76 -10.66 0.82
N TYR A 190 -8.35 -10.54 2.07
CA TYR A 190 -7.65 -11.57 2.85
C TYR A 190 -8.35 -12.93 2.91
N GLU A 191 -9.67 -12.94 2.96
CA GLU A 191 -10.49 -14.15 3.13
C GLU A 191 -11.44 -14.37 1.94
N LEU A 192 -11.09 -13.84 0.76
CA LEU A 192 -11.89 -14.01 -0.44
C LEU A 192 -11.31 -15.08 -1.36
N GLY A 193 -12.08 -16.13 -1.60
CA GLY A 193 -11.87 -17.06 -2.70
C GLY A 193 -12.41 -16.51 -4.02
N HIS A 194 -12.36 -17.30 -5.11
CA HIS A 194 -12.69 -16.84 -6.47
C HIS A 194 -14.06 -16.15 -6.57
N SER A 195 -15.14 -16.78 -6.06
CA SER A 195 -16.48 -16.19 -6.14
C SER A 195 -16.63 -14.92 -5.32
N GLY A 196 -15.93 -14.83 -4.18
CA GLY A 196 -15.87 -13.63 -3.35
C GLY A 196 -15.16 -12.49 -4.07
N LEU A 197 -14.05 -12.78 -4.75
CA LEU A 197 -13.31 -11.82 -5.57
C LEU A 197 -14.14 -11.34 -6.76
N ASP A 198 -14.86 -12.22 -7.46
CA ASP A 198 -15.74 -11.80 -8.55
C ASP A 198 -16.83 -10.84 -8.08
N SER A 199 -17.48 -11.16 -6.95
CA SER A 199 -18.49 -10.30 -6.34
C SER A 199 -17.91 -8.96 -5.90
N PHE A 200 -16.72 -8.96 -5.33
CA PHE A 200 -16.00 -7.77 -4.92
C PHE A 200 -15.65 -6.87 -6.13
N PHE A 201 -15.06 -7.43 -7.19
CA PHE A 201 -14.71 -6.63 -8.37
C PHE A 201 -15.92 -6.14 -9.15
N GLU A 202 -17.05 -6.85 -9.10
CA GLU A 202 -18.30 -6.31 -9.62
C GLU A 202 -18.77 -5.08 -8.83
N ALA A 203 -18.55 -5.03 -7.52
CA ALA A 203 -18.82 -3.84 -6.73
C ALA A 203 -17.83 -2.70 -7.03
N VAL A 204 -16.54 -3.00 -7.23
CA VAL A 204 -15.53 -2.03 -7.70
C VAL A 204 -15.94 -1.42 -9.05
N ARG A 205 -16.42 -2.26 -9.98
CA ARG A 205 -16.90 -1.80 -11.28
C ARG A 205 -18.07 -0.82 -11.17
N ARG A 206 -18.99 -1.07 -10.25
CA ARG A 206 -20.14 -0.17 -10.03
C ARG A 206 -19.73 1.17 -9.41
N SER A 207 -18.67 1.19 -8.59
CA SER A 207 -18.18 2.42 -7.97
C SER A 207 -17.56 3.38 -8.98
N HIS A 208 -16.71 2.89 -9.89
CA HIS A 208 -16.04 3.69 -10.92
C HIS A 208 -16.05 2.99 -12.28
N PRO A 209 -17.23 2.93 -12.96
CA PRO A 209 -17.37 2.14 -14.18
C PRO A 209 -16.51 2.63 -15.34
N ASN A 210 -16.21 3.92 -15.43
CA ASN A 210 -15.46 4.50 -16.55
C ASN A 210 -13.97 4.13 -16.54
N VAL A 211 -13.42 3.85 -15.36
CA VAL A 211 -11.98 3.53 -15.18
C VAL A 211 -11.76 2.11 -14.67
N PHE A 212 -12.80 1.29 -14.69
CA PHE A 212 -12.74 -0.08 -14.14
C PHE A 212 -11.67 -0.94 -14.80
N LYS A 213 -11.51 -0.83 -16.11
CA LYS A 213 -10.51 -1.61 -16.85
C LYS A 213 -9.09 -1.29 -16.37
N GLU A 214 -8.79 -0.02 -16.23
CA GLU A 214 -7.50 0.46 -15.75
C GLU A 214 -7.29 0.09 -14.27
N ALA A 215 -8.32 0.25 -13.45
CA ALA A 215 -8.28 -0.16 -12.04
C ALA A 215 -8.02 -1.67 -11.89
N MET A 216 -8.67 -2.52 -12.70
CA MET A 216 -8.38 -3.96 -12.72
C MET A 216 -6.93 -4.26 -13.07
N GLY A 217 -6.39 -3.62 -14.12
CA GLY A 217 -5.00 -3.79 -14.54
C GLY A 217 -3.96 -3.35 -13.49
N LYS A 218 -4.39 -2.61 -12.45
CA LYS A 218 -3.57 -2.15 -11.32
C LYS A 218 -3.89 -2.90 -10.02
N SER A 219 -4.94 -3.70 -9.99
CA SER A 219 -5.42 -4.38 -8.80
C SER A 219 -4.53 -5.56 -8.42
N ILE A 220 -4.13 -5.61 -7.15
CA ILE A 220 -3.44 -6.73 -6.52
C ILE A 220 -4.41 -7.36 -5.52
N VAL A 221 -4.70 -8.65 -5.67
CA VAL A 221 -5.47 -9.42 -4.69
C VAL A 221 -4.54 -9.94 -3.61
N THR A 222 -5.00 -9.98 -2.36
CA THR A 222 -4.12 -10.35 -1.25
C THR A 222 -4.78 -11.30 -0.27
N ALA A 223 -3.94 -12.12 0.36
CA ALA A 223 -4.29 -12.95 1.50
C ALA A 223 -3.48 -12.53 2.73
N THR A 224 -3.80 -13.06 3.89
CA THR A 224 -3.02 -12.82 5.12
C THR A 224 -2.22 -14.06 5.51
N PHE A 225 -0.97 -13.84 5.94
CA PHE A 225 -0.13 -14.86 6.57
C PHE A 225 -0.09 -14.75 8.09
N GLU A 226 -0.87 -13.83 8.65
CA GLU A 226 -0.96 -13.63 10.10
C GLU A 226 -1.41 -14.91 10.83
N ARG A 227 -2.32 -15.65 10.22
CA ARG A 227 -2.75 -16.96 10.70
C ARG A 227 -2.45 -18.03 9.65
N ALA A 228 -1.81 -19.13 10.06
CA ALA A 228 -1.43 -20.22 9.15
C ALA A 228 -2.65 -20.81 8.39
N VAL A 229 -3.83 -20.82 9.03
CA VAL A 229 -5.07 -21.34 8.44
C VAL A 229 -5.55 -20.52 7.24
N ASP A 230 -5.17 -19.25 7.14
CA ASP A 230 -5.62 -18.35 6.07
C ASP A 230 -4.70 -18.39 4.85
N LYS A 231 -3.53 -19.01 4.94
CA LYS A 231 -2.61 -19.15 3.80
C LYS A 231 -3.20 -19.89 2.60
N HIS A 232 -4.26 -20.69 2.80
CA HIS A 232 -4.94 -21.36 1.68
C HIS A 232 -5.58 -20.36 0.71
N TYR A 233 -6.04 -19.19 1.18
CA TYR A 233 -6.56 -18.14 0.31
C TYR A 233 -5.48 -17.60 -0.66
N PHE A 234 -4.23 -17.49 -0.20
CA PHE A 234 -3.13 -17.12 -1.08
C PHE A 234 -2.95 -18.13 -2.22
N THR A 235 -2.97 -19.43 -1.91
CA THR A 235 -2.88 -20.49 -2.91
C THR A 235 -4.10 -20.50 -3.86
N GLU A 236 -5.29 -20.24 -3.34
CA GLU A 236 -6.52 -20.15 -4.15
C GLU A 236 -6.47 -18.95 -5.09
N GLN A 237 -6.06 -17.78 -4.57
CA GLN A 237 -5.95 -16.54 -5.35
C GLN A 237 -4.91 -16.62 -6.47
N GLN A 238 -3.90 -17.48 -6.34
CA GLN A 238 -2.89 -17.71 -7.38
C GLN A 238 -3.50 -18.14 -8.73
N SER A 239 -4.56 -18.93 -8.69
CA SER A 239 -5.26 -19.42 -9.88
C SER A 239 -6.49 -18.56 -10.25
N TYR A 240 -6.66 -17.41 -9.62
CA TYR A 240 -7.81 -16.56 -9.86
C TYR A 240 -7.73 -15.86 -11.23
N HIS A 241 -8.77 -16.07 -12.03
CA HIS A 241 -9.02 -15.36 -13.27
C HIS A 241 -10.39 -14.67 -13.15
N PRO A 242 -10.43 -13.32 -13.21
CA PRO A 242 -11.67 -12.59 -13.03
C PRO A 242 -12.76 -12.95 -14.03
N ALA A 243 -14.00 -13.21 -13.57
CA ALA A 243 -15.13 -13.52 -14.44
C ALA A 243 -15.44 -12.39 -15.45
N CYS A 244 -15.06 -11.15 -15.17
CA CYS A 244 -15.19 -10.04 -16.09
C CYS A 244 -14.24 -10.10 -17.30
N GLY A 245 -13.29 -11.04 -17.34
CA GLY A 245 -12.32 -11.21 -18.43
C GLY A 245 -11.21 -10.16 -18.49
N ILE A 246 -11.10 -9.28 -17.49
CA ILE A 246 -10.03 -8.30 -17.38
C ILE A 246 -9.07 -8.77 -16.29
N GLU A 247 -7.83 -9.08 -16.65
CA GLU A 247 -6.84 -9.58 -15.71
C GLU A 247 -6.41 -8.51 -14.69
N HIS A 248 -6.22 -8.93 -13.45
CA HIS A 248 -5.65 -8.14 -12.37
C HIS A 248 -4.11 -8.12 -12.45
N ALA A 249 -3.46 -7.13 -11.77
CA ALA A 249 -2.01 -6.94 -11.85
C ALA A 249 -1.21 -8.07 -11.20
N GLY A 250 -1.70 -8.61 -10.10
CA GLY A 250 -0.95 -9.62 -9.38
C GLY A 250 -1.58 -10.01 -8.04
N MET A 251 -0.77 -10.59 -7.19
CA MET A 251 -1.18 -11.08 -5.89
C MET A 251 -0.17 -10.71 -4.81
N GLY A 252 -0.59 -10.79 -3.57
CA GLY A 252 0.29 -10.49 -2.45
C GLY A 252 -0.18 -11.04 -1.11
N ALA A 253 0.62 -10.77 -0.07
CA ALA A 253 0.31 -11.23 1.27
C ALA A 253 0.60 -10.16 2.34
N TYR A 254 -0.32 -10.04 3.29
CA TYR A 254 -0.09 -9.34 4.55
C TYR A 254 0.81 -10.20 5.45
N HIS A 255 1.80 -9.57 6.07
CA HIS A 255 2.86 -10.26 6.82
C HIS A 255 3.59 -11.32 5.98
N ILE A 256 4.06 -10.92 4.79
CA ILE A 256 4.79 -11.84 3.90
C ILE A 256 5.99 -12.49 4.58
N GLU A 257 6.64 -11.83 5.54
CA GLU A 257 7.76 -12.34 6.32
C GLU A 257 7.41 -13.55 7.21
N TYR A 258 6.12 -13.79 7.47
CA TYR A 258 5.66 -14.96 8.22
C TYR A 258 5.72 -16.26 7.40
N ASP A 259 5.95 -16.16 6.08
CA ASP A 259 6.23 -17.34 5.25
C ASP A 259 7.72 -17.77 5.28
N TYR A 260 8.59 -16.99 5.93
CA TYR A 260 10.03 -17.29 5.96
C TYR A 260 10.35 -18.68 6.51
N PRO A 261 9.78 -19.17 7.63
CA PRO A 261 10.11 -20.48 8.15
C PRO A 261 9.75 -21.60 7.19
N GLY A 262 10.77 -22.31 6.71
CA GLY A 262 10.61 -23.43 5.78
C GLY A 262 11.96 -23.89 5.22
N ASN A 263 11.93 -24.96 4.42
CA ASN A 263 13.08 -25.43 3.66
C ASN A 263 12.59 -25.88 2.26
N PRO A 264 12.78 -25.08 1.21
CA PRO A 264 13.39 -23.74 1.25
C PRO A 264 12.56 -22.72 2.06
N ASP A 265 13.20 -21.62 2.44
CA ASP A 265 12.53 -20.46 3.02
C ASP A 265 11.47 -19.88 2.08
N TYR A 266 10.46 -19.23 2.60
CA TYR A 266 9.31 -18.70 1.84
C TYR A 266 8.60 -19.75 0.97
N PRO A 267 8.23 -20.92 1.50
CA PRO A 267 7.73 -22.04 0.69
C PRO A 267 6.45 -21.71 -0.09
N THR A 268 5.52 -20.96 0.52
CA THR A 268 4.25 -20.60 -0.11
C THR A 268 4.44 -19.56 -1.21
N VAL A 269 5.25 -18.53 -0.93
CA VAL A 269 5.56 -17.47 -1.90
C VAL A 269 6.34 -18.03 -3.09
N ARG A 270 7.36 -18.86 -2.84
CA ARG A 270 8.14 -19.50 -3.91
C ARG A 270 7.30 -20.41 -4.79
N ALA A 271 6.37 -21.15 -4.21
CA ALA A 271 5.45 -21.99 -4.97
C ALA A 271 4.56 -21.15 -5.92
N ALA A 272 4.09 -20.00 -5.46
CA ALA A 272 3.30 -19.08 -6.27
C ALA A 272 4.11 -18.42 -7.40
N ILE A 273 5.37 -18.09 -7.16
CA ILE A 273 6.27 -17.52 -8.18
C ILE A 273 6.59 -18.54 -9.27
N ALA A 274 6.68 -19.82 -8.92
CA ALA A 274 7.06 -20.89 -9.85
C ALA A 274 5.91 -21.40 -10.74
N ALA A 275 4.66 -21.04 -10.43
CA ALA A 275 3.47 -21.48 -11.14
C ALA A 275 3.10 -20.55 -12.29
#